data_502b94ffd7fa349172584adb6732c495
#
_entry.id   502b94ffd7fa349172584adb6732c495
#
_cell.length_a   1.000
_cell.length_b   1.000
_cell.length_c   1.000
_cell.angle_alpha   90.00
_cell.angle_beta   90.00
_cell.angle_gamma   90.00
#
_symmetry.space_group_name_H-M   'P 1'
#
loop_
_entity.id
_entity.type
_entity.pdbx_description
1 polymer ?
#
loop_
_entity_poly.entity_id
_entity_poly.type
_entity_poly.pdbx_seq_one_letter_code
_entity_poly.pdbx_strand_id
1 'polypeptide(L)'
;QKTNRVEIHDIEPFANFYKGRVVIVGDAAHSTTPDIGQGGCQAMEDAIYLARSLQINTLGLQDSLRRYQNKRNERANELVLRARKRCDVTHMKDDAVTRESYEELRKEQGNHIMKGIISNIVGNPLD
;
A
#
# COMPACT_ATOMS: atom_id res chain seq x y z
N GLN A 1 24.85 19.40 13.29
CA GLN A 1 23.56 18.83 12.86
C GLN A 1 23.29 17.57 13.67
N LYS A 2 22.13 17.49 14.32
CA LYS A 2 21.69 16.23 14.96
C LYS A 2 21.08 15.35 13.88
N THR A 3 21.67 14.19 13.62
CA THR A 3 21.09 13.15 12.77
C THR A 3 20.30 12.19 13.66
N ASN A 4 19.02 12.03 13.39
CA ASN A 4 18.19 11.02 14.05
C ASN A 4 18.17 9.75 13.21
N ARG A 5 18.52 8.62 13.83
CA ARG A 5 18.34 7.30 13.22
C ARG A 5 17.00 6.75 13.69
N VAL A 6 16.14 6.39 12.73
CA VAL A 6 14.84 5.78 12.99
C VAL A 6 14.81 4.44 12.28
N GLU A 7 14.42 3.39 13.00
CA GLU A 7 14.17 2.08 12.40
C GLU A 7 12.84 2.10 11.66
N ILE A 8 12.83 1.55 10.46
CA ILE A 8 11.64 1.44 9.61
C ILE A 8 11.18 -0.01 9.62
N HIS A 9 9.91 -0.22 9.87
CA HIS A 9 9.27 -1.53 9.89
C HIS A 9 8.07 -1.54 8.95
N ASP A 10 7.85 -2.66 8.31
CA ASP A 10 6.61 -2.99 7.61
C ASP A 10 5.97 -4.23 8.27
N ILE A 11 4.78 -4.58 7.85
CA ILE A 11 4.10 -5.81 8.30
C ILE A 11 3.93 -6.78 7.15
N GLU A 12 3.91 -8.08 7.48
CA GLU A 12 3.60 -9.10 6.49
C GLU A 12 2.14 -8.97 6.05
N PRO A 13 1.86 -8.95 4.73
CA PRO A 13 0.49 -8.92 4.24
C PRO A 13 -0.38 -10.05 4.81
N PHE A 14 -1.59 -9.71 5.22
CA PHE A 14 -2.54 -10.68 5.77
C PHE A 14 -3.97 -10.44 5.29
N ALA A 15 -4.82 -11.48 5.40
CA ALA A 15 -6.11 -11.52 4.73
C ALA A 15 -7.25 -10.79 5.47
N ASN A 16 -7.18 -10.64 6.79
CA ASN A 16 -8.35 -10.28 7.59
C ASN A 16 -8.19 -8.91 8.25
N PHE A 17 -8.79 -7.87 7.66
CA PHE A 17 -8.79 -6.51 8.21
C PHE A 17 -9.88 -6.28 9.26
N TYR A 18 -10.78 -7.24 9.48
CA TYR A 18 -11.76 -7.15 10.55
C TYR A 18 -12.02 -8.50 11.25
N LYS A 19 -12.47 -8.43 12.48
CA LYS A 19 -12.94 -9.59 13.24
C LYS A 19 -14.08 -9.15 14.18
N GLY A 20 -15.25 -9.76 14.03
CA GLY A 20 -16.44 -9.38 14.80
C GLY A 20 -16.81 -7.92 14.55
N ARG A 21 -16.73 -7.07 15.54
CA ARG A 21 -17.04 -5.64 15.47
C ARG A 21 -15.80 -4.75 15.44
N VAL A 22 -14.62 -5.33 15.34
CA VAL A 22 -13.34 -4.61 15.28
C VAL A 22 -12.84 -4.61 13.85
N VAL A 23 -12.43 -3.46 13.36
CA VAL A 23 -11.79 -3.26 12.05
C VAL A 23 -10.50 -2.49 12.25
N ILE A 24 -9.49 -2.82 11.48
CA ILE A 24 -8.21 -2.12 11.44
C ILE A 24 -8.06 -1.39 10.12
N VAL A 25 -7.38 -0.24 10.16
CA VAL A 25 -7.18 0.66 9.01
C VAL A 25 -5.76 1.24 9.06
N GLY A 26 -5.30 1.75 7.93
CA GLY A 26 -3.99 2.39 7.83
C GLY A 26 -2.86 1.47 8.26
N ASP A 27 -1.87 2.01 8.96
CA ASP A 27 -0.67 1.27 9.38
C ASP A 27 -0.96 0.05 10.27
N ALA A 28 -2.10 0.02 10.97
CA ALA A 28 -2.53 -1.16 11.71
C ALA A 28 -2.91 -2.33 10.79
N ALA A 29 -3.30 -2.06 9.55
CA ALA A 29 -3.69 -3.04 8.55
C ALA A 29 -2.60 -3.32 7.50
N HIS A 30 -1.80 -2.32 7.15
CA HIS A 30 -0.87 -2.37 6.03
C HIS A 30 0.31 -1.40 6.20
N SER A 31 0.97 -1.43 7.38
CA SER A 31 2.19 -0.66 7.58
C SER A 31 3.22 -0.96 6.49
N THR A 32 3.75 0.07 5.87
CA THR A 32 4.64 -0.04 4.71
C THR A 32 5.86 0.84 4.85
N THR A 33 6.95 0.46 4.19
CA THR A 33 8.12 1.32 4.10
C THR A 33 7.81 2.60 3.33
N PRO A 34 8.50 3.72 3.60
CA PRO A 34 8.20 5.02 2.96
C PRO A 34 8.62 5.11 1.49
N ASP A 35 9.26 4.08 0.93
CA ASP A 35 9.96 4.09 -0.35
C ASP A 35 9.10 4.41 -1.58
N ILE A 36 7.79 4.24 -1.47
CA ILE A 36 6.84 4.61 -2.52
C ILE A 36 5.92 5.78 -2.12
N GLY A 37 6.01 6.30 -0.90
CA GLY A 37 5.26 7.46 -0.43
C GLY A 37 3.74 7.29 -0.38
N GLN A 38 3.21 6.07 -0.25
CA GLN A 38 1.77 5.78 -0.37
C GLN A 38 1.05 5.43 0.93
N GLY A 39 1.76 5.23 2.05
CA GLY A 39 1.14 4.78 3.30
C GLY A 39 -0.01 5.67 3.77
N GLY A 40 0.20 6.98 3.88
CA GLY A 40 -0.85 7.93 4.26
C GLY A 40 -2.01 7.99 3.26
N CYS A 41 -1.74 7.89 1.95
CA CYS A 41 -2.78 7.84 0.92
C CYS A 41 -3.66 6.60 1.09
N GLN A 42 -3.07 5.46 1.40
CA GLN A 42 -3.82 4.22 1.64
C GLN A 42 -4.69 4.31 2.90
N ALA A 43 -4.22 4.95 3.95
CA ALA A 43 -5.04 5.21 5.14
C ALA A 43 -6.25 6.12 4.84
N MET A 44 -6.09 7.13 3.98
CA MET A 44 -7.20 7.97 3.51
C MET A 44 -8.20 7.18 2.64
N GLU A 45 -7.71 6.30 1.75
CA GLU A 45 -8.57 5.40 0.99
C GLU A 45 -9.38 4.48 1.92
N ASP A 46 -8.74 3.92 2.96
CA ASP A 46 -9.43 3.09 3.95
C ASP A 46 -10.59 3.82 4.61
N ALA A 47 -10.36 5.06 5.06
CA ALA A 47 -11.38 5.87 5.71
C ALA A 47 -12.60 6.07 4.79
N ILE A 48 -12.36 6.38 3.50
CA ILE A 48 -13.42 6.58 2.51
C ILE A 48 -14.18 5.28 2.25
N TYR A 49 -13.48 4.17 2.02
CA TYR A 49 -14.14 2.89 1.74
C TYR A 49 -14.90 2.34 2.93
N LEU A 50 -14.35 2.49 4.14
CA LEU A 50 -15.03 2.10 5.36
C LEU A 50 -16.31 2.92 5.55
N ALA A 51 -16.22 4.25 5.44
CA ALA A 51 -17.38 5.14 5.54
C ALA A 51 -18.47 4.79 4.51
N ARG A 52 -18.09 4.64 3.24
CA ARG A 52 -19.01 4.23 2.16
C ARG A 52 -19.66 2.87 2.43
N SER A 53 -18.91 1.91 2.97
CA SER A 53 -19.43 0.58 3.28
C SER A 53 -20.44 0.61 4.43
N LEU A 54 -20.19 1.45 5.44
CA LEU A 54 -21.09 1.62 6.60
C LEU A 54 -22.34 2.43 6.28
N GLN A 55 -22.31 3.29 5.26
CA GLN A 55 -23.45 4.12 4.84
C GLN A 55 -24.52 3.35 4.05
N ILE A 56 -24.27 2.11 3.66
CA ILE A 56 -25.26 1.29 2.94
C ILE A 56 -26.30 0.78 3.93
N ASN A 57 -27.42 1.47 4.03
CA ASN A 57 -28.47 1.20 5.02
C ASN A 57 -29.09 -0.20 4.93
N THR A 58 -28.92 -0.90 3.82
CA THR A 58 -29.45 -2.26 3.60
C THR A 58 -28.49 -3.36 4.07
N LEU A 59 -27.26 -2.99 4.41
CA LEU A 59 -26.24 -3.95 4.87
C LEU A 59 -26.16 -3.96 6.39
N GLY A 60 -26.08 -5.17 6.95
CA GLY A 60 -25.67 -5.35 8.35
C GLY A 60 -24.18 -5.01 8.55
N LEU A 61 -23.79 -4.76 9.80
CA LEU A 61 -22.40 -4.39 10.14
C LEU A 61 -21.36 -5.38 9.56
N GLN A 62 -21.62 -6.68 9.65
CA GLN A 62 -20.68 -7.70 9.15
C GLN A 62 -20.49 -7.63 7.65
N ASP A 63 -21.57 -7.40 6.90
CA ASP A 63 -21.51 -7.28 5.44
C ASP A 63 -20.83 -5.99 5.02
N SER A 64 -21.03 -4.91 5.76
CA SER A 64 -20.33 -3.64 5.56
C SER A 64 -18.82 -3.79 5.76
N LEU A 65 -18.39 -4.46 6.83
CA LEU A 65 -16.97 -4.70 7.11
C LEU A 65 -16.34 -5.65 6.08
N ARG A 66 -17.08 -6.68 5.67
CA ARG A 66 -16.65 -7.58 4.58
C ARG A 66 -16.47 -6.82 3.27
N ARG A 67 -17.40 -5.93 2.93
CA ARG A 67 -17.30 -5.07 1.74
C ARG A 67 -16.05 -4.18 1.79
N TYR A 68 -15.80 -3.52 2.91
CA TYR A 68 -14.58 -2.75 3.12
C TYR A 68 -13.33 -3.60 2.88
N GLN A 69 -13.21 -4.74 3.56
CA GLN A 69 -12.08 -5.65 3.41
C GLN A 69 -11.86 -6.08 1.95
N ASN A 70 -12.91 -6.51 1.26
CA ASN A 70 -12.82 -6.98 -0.13
C ASN A 70 -12.35 -5.88 -1.10
N LYS A 71 -12.64 -4.63 -0.79
CA LYS A 71 -12.20 -3.50 -1.61
C LYS A 71 -10.76 -3.07 -1.32
N ARG A 72 -10.27 -3.32 -0.10
CA ARG A 72 -9.01 -2.76 0.36
C ARG A 72 -7.86 -3.74 0.48
N ASN A 73 -8.15 -4.98 0.87
CA ASN A 73 -7.13 -5.94 1.25
C ASN A 73 -6.09 -6.20 0.15
N GLU A 74 -6.54 -6.56 -1.05
CA GLU A 74 -5.65 -6.87 -2.18
C GLU A 74 -4.76 -5.68 -2.51
N ARG A 75 -5.38 -4.51 -2.75
CA ARG A 75 -4.65 -3.29 -3.12
C ARG A 75 -3.64 -2.84 -2.04
N ALA A 76 -4.04 -2.87 -0.77
CA ALA A 76 -3.17 -2.46 0.32
C ALA A 76 -1.98 -3.43 0.48
N ASN A 77 -2.23 -4.73 0.42
CA ASN A 77 -1.20 -5.75 0.51
C ASN A 77 -0.20 -5.70 -0.67
N GLU A 78 -0.69 -5.48 -1.89
CA GLU A 78 0.18 -5.25 -3.05
C GLU A 78 1.11 -4.05 -2.85
N LEU A 79 0.60 -2.96 -2.30
CA LEU A 79 1.41 -1.78 -2.04
C LEU A 79 2.49 -2.01 -0.99
N VAL A 80 2.20 -2.78 0.07
CA VAL A 80 3.23 -3.20 1.04
C VAL A 80 4.35 -3.96 0.34
N LEU A 81 4.02 -4.96 -0.48
CA LEU A 81 5.02 -5.76 -1.21
C LEU A 81 5.83 -4.92 -2.20
N ARG A 82 5.19 -3.98 -2.88
CA ARG A 82 5.86 -3.07 -3.83
C ARG A 82 6.81 -2.11 -3.10
N ALA A 83 6.39 -1.57 -1.96
CA ALA A 83 7.23 -0.72 -1.12
C ALA A 83 8.45 -1.48 -0.60
N ARG A 84 8.26 -2.72 -0.12
CA ARG A 84 9.33 -3.61 0.33
C ARG A 84 10.34 -3.89 -0.78
N LYS A 85 9.86 -4.28 -1.97
CA LYS A 85 10.73 -4.48 -3.13
C LYS A 85 11.52 -3.21 -3.49
N ARG A 86 10.88 -2.05 -3.45
CA ARG A 86 11.54 -0.77 -3.71
C ARG A 86 12.59 -0.45 -2.65
N CYS A 87 12.28 -0.70 -1.37
CA CYS A 87 13.21 -0.54 -0.25
C CYS A 87 14.47 -1.40 -0.45
N ASP A 88 14.30 -2.69 -0.74
CA ASP A 88 15.42 -3.62 -0.95
C ASP A 88 16.35 -3.16 -2.06
N VAL A 89 15.81 -2.66 -3.18
CA VAL A 89 16.58 -2.11 -4.30
C VAL A 89 17.25 -0.78 -3.93
N THR A 90 16.52 0.14 -3.30
CA THR A 90 17.02 1.49 -2.99
C THR A 90 18.14 1.45 -1.96
N HIS A 91 18.05 0.54 -0.98
CA HIS A 91 19.00 0.40 0.10
C HIS A 91 20.07 -0.68 -0.14
N MET A 92 20.19 -1.17 -1.37
CA MET A 92 21.23 -2.11 -1.80
C MET A 92 21.33 -3.34 -0.91
N LYS A 93 20.19 -3.93 -0.53
CA LYS A 93 20.17 -5.16 0.28
C LYS A 93 20.85 -6.34 -0.44
N ASP A 94 20.76 -6.36 -1.77
CA ASP A 94 21.45 -7.28 -2.65
C ASP A 94 22.01 -6.52 -3.86
N ASP A 95 23.34 -6.48 -3.98
CA ASP A 95 24.04 -5.76 -5.05
C ASP A 95 23.68 -6.26 -6.46
N ALA A 96 23.45 -7.56 -6.63
CA ALA A 96 23.11 -8.12 -7.92
C ALA A 96 21.71 -7.68 -8.36
N VAL A 97 20.73 -7.79 -7.48
CA VAL A 97 19.34 -7.34 -7.72
C VAL A 97 19.29 -5.85 -7.97
N THR A 98 20.06 -5.06 -7.22
CA THR A 98 20.13 -3.61 -7.40
C THR A 98 20.72 -3.24 -8.75
N ARG A 99 21.82 -3.89 -9.19
CA ARG A 99 22.41 -3.65 -10.51
C ARG A 99 21.44 -4.01 -11.64
N GLU A 100 20.80 -5.17 -11.56
CA GLU A 100 19.82 -5.61 -12.54
C GLU A 100 18.69 -4.58 -12.67
N SER A 101 18.14 -4.12 -11.56
CA SER A 101 17.10 -3.09 -11.55
C SER A 101 17.55 -1.77 -12.19
N TYR A 102 18.79 -1.34 -11.95
CA TYR A 102 19.33 -0.14 -12.60
C TYR A 102 19.57 -0.34 -14.09
N GLU A 103 19.98 -1.52 -14.53
CA GLU A 103 20.12 -1.82 -15.97
C GLU A 103 18.76 -1.88 -16.68
N GLU A 104 17.72 -2.39 -16.01
CA GLU A 104 16.34 -2.32 -16.50
C GLU A 104 15.88 -0.86 -16.64
N LEU A 105 16.06 -0.04 -15.60
CA LEU A 105 15.68 1.38 -15.62
C LEU A 105 16.40 2.18 -16.72
N ARG A 106 17.67 1.84 -17.04
CA ARG A 106 18.40 2.50 -18.14
C ARG A 106 17.82 2.21 -19.51
N LYS A 107 17.15 1.06 -19.68
CA LYS A 107 16.50 0.65 -20.94
C LYS A 107 15.08 1.21 -21.04
N GLU A 108 14.47 1.59 -19.93
CA GLU A 108 13.11 2.11 -19.88
C GLU A 108 13.02 3.53 -20.45
N GLN A 109 11.95 3.78 -21.20
CA GLN A 109 11.63 5.14 -21.62
C GLN A 109 10.96 5.90 -20.47
N GLY A 110 11.37 7.15 -20.24
CA GLY A 110 10.83 7.98 -19.16
C GLY A 110 9.30 8.10 -19.17
N ASN A 111 8.68 8.12 -20.35
CA ASN A 111 7.22 8.13 -20.50
C ASN A 111 6.57 6.84 -19.96
N HIS A 112 7.22 5.70 -20.06
CA HIS A 112 6.71 4.42 -19.56
C HIS A 112 6.79 4.37 -18.03
N ILE A 113 7.90 4.84 -17.47
CA ILE A 113 8.08 4.98 -16.02
C ILE A 113 7.02 5.92 -15.45
N MET A 114 6.80 7.09 -16.07
CA MET A 114 5.79 8.05 -15.63
C MET A 114 4.37 7.48 -15.69
N LYS A 115 4.01 6.75 -16.75
CA LYS A 115 2.72 6.07 -16.82
C LYS A 115 2.53 5.05 -15.70
N GLY A 116 3.56 4.27 -15.37
CA GLY A 116 3.55 3.33 -14.26
C GLY A 116 3.34 4.02 -12.91
N ILE A 117 4.03 5.15 -12.66
CA ILE A 117 3.86 5.95 -11.45
C ILE A 117 2.43 6.52 -11.38
N ILE A 118 1.96 7.14 -12.46
CA ILE A 118 0.62 7.73 -12.53
C ILE A 118 -0.46 6.66 -12.30
N SER A 119 -0.36 5.49 -12.94
CA SER A 119 -1.33 4.42 -12.75
C SER A 119 -1.42 3.93 -11.30
N ASN A 120 -0.31 4.00 -10.56
CA ASN A 120 -0.29 3.65 -9.13
C ASN A 120 -0.95 4.71 -8.24
N ILE A 121 -0.85 5.99 -8.63
CA ILE A 121 -1.38 7.13 -7.88
C ILE A 121 -2.85 7.38 -8.25
N VAL A 122 -3.17 7.36 -9.54
CA VAL A 122 -4.46 7.77 -10.10
C VAL A 122 -5.36 6.57 -10.44
N GLY A 123 -4.83 5.34 -10.32
CA GLY A 123 -5.58 4.11 -10.61
C GLY A 123 -6.80 3.98 -9.74
N ASN A 124 -7.85 4.60 -10.16
CA ASN A 124 -9.24 4.58 -9.75
C ASN A 124 -9.55 3.97 -8.35
N PRO A 125 -9.00 4.56 -7.29
CA PRO A 125 -9.14 3.98 -5.95
C PRO A 125 -10.55 4.15 -5.37
N LEU A 126 -11.42 4.94 -6.01
CA LEU A 126 -12.70 5.35 -5.41
C LEU A 126 -13.95 4.89 -6.17
N ASP A 127 -13.83 4.03 -7.16
CA ASP A 127 -14.98 3.41 -7.86
C ASP A 127 -15.55 2.20 -7.14
#